data_3fc0e48950d385bbf5e540a5758da02b
#
_entry.id   3fc0e48950d385bbf5e540a5758da02b
#
_cell.length_a   1.000
_cell.length_b   1.000
_cell.length_c   1.000
_cell.angle_alpha   90.00
_cell.angle_beta   90.00
_cell.angle_gamma   90.00
#
_symmetry.space_group_name_H-M   'P 1'
#
loop_
_entity.id
_entity.type
_entity.pdbx_description
1 polymer ?
#
loop_
_entity_poly.entity_id
_entity_poly.type
_entity_poly.pdbx_seq_one_letter_code
_entity_poly.pdbx_strand_id
1 'polypeptide(L)'
;MVPRERVADNVYSFQSDVYAQVTAGAVVGPNWAVVIDTLALPEETLGIRSFLEQELNVPVKYVINTHYHADHSWGNCFFPGATIISHTLCREKLSTSGQASLREARQQSNVFRSVKIVLPHLTFTESILNLRVGKKTLNLMSLPGPSPDNIGVLIEEDRILFAGDAFMPLPYLVDGDIDDMVASFKKIGKMGLENIIQGHGDTVLRGEIDNAVKDNLAYLSAVRKAVRKASRRKFPLELLETVDIESCGKSRVLIGGLAVELHRRNLRGLYRSLYGEPHVRTEEDFDEEEVEFDDEE
;
A
#
# COMPACT_ATOMS: atom_id res chain seq x y z
N MET A 1 -19.55 10.85 7.16
CA MET A 1 -19.52 10.58 5.69
C MET A 1 -18.05 10.60 5.30
N VAL A 2 -17.54 9.59 4.60
CA VAL A 2 -16.15 9.58 4.17
C VAL A 2 -15.87 10.74 3.20
N PRO A 3 -14.80 11.53 3.40
CA PRO A 3 -14.38 12.56 2.48
C PRO A 3 -14.16 11.99 1.08
N ARG A 4 -14.58 12.73 0.08
CA ARG A 4 -14.45 12.31 -1.33
C ARG A 4 -14.09 13.47 -2.23
N GLU A 5 -13.35 13.17 -3.27
CA GLU A 5 -12.98 14.10 -4.33
C GLU A 5 -13.30 13.50 -5.69
N ARG A 6 -13.77 14.31 -6.64
CA ARG A 6 -13.90 13.92 -8.04
C ARG A 6 -12.60 14.27 -8.75
N VAL A 7 -11.76 13.27 -8.98
CA VAL A 7 -10.42 13.44 -9.56
C VAL A 7 -10.41 13.47 -11.08
N ALA A 8 -11.46 12.95 -11.73
CA ALA A 8 -11.73 13.09 -13.16
C ALA A 8 -13.22 12.84 -13.45
N ASP A 9 -13.61 12.88 -14.73
CA ASP A 9 -14.99 12.57 -15.10
C ASP A 9 -15.33 11.12 -14.77
N ASN A 10 -16.32 10.96 -13.86
CA ASN A 10 -16.74 9.65 -13.35
C ASN A 10 -15.66 8.85 -12.58
N VAL A 11 -14.63 9.52 -12.07
CA VAL A 11 -13.58 8.95 -11.22
C VAL A 11 -13.54 9.71 -9.90
N TYR A 12 -13.62 8.96 -8.81
CA TYR A 12 -13.66 9.50 -7.45
C TYR A 12 -12.57 8.87 -6.59
N SER A 13 -11.97 9.65 -5.72
CA SER A 13 -11.15 9.19 -4.59
C SER A 13 -11.90 9.42 -3.28
N PHE A 14 -11.65 8.55 -2.32
CA PHE A 14 -12.13 8.63 -0.94
C PHE A 14 -10.92 8.54 -0.03
N GLN A 15 -10.92 9.28 1.07
CA GLN A 15 -9.84 9.24 2.04
C GLN A 15 -10.41 9.14 3.44
N SER A 16 -9.85 8.27 4.28
CA SER A 16 -10.23 8.16 5.68
C SER A 16 -9.66 9.32 6.49
N ASP A 17 -10.50 10.00 7.26
CA ASP A 17 -10.08 11.02 8.23
C ASP A 17 -9.66 10.42 9.58
N VAL A 18 -9.99 9.14 9.79
CA VAL A 18 -9.88 8.50 11.12
C VAL A 18 -8.88 7.36 11.16
N TYR A 19 -8.42 6.88 10.00
CA TYR A 19 -7.48 5.76 9.93
C TYR A 19 -6.37 6.01 8.89
N ALA A 20 -5.21 6.45 9.36
CA ALA A 20 -3.95 6.55 8.61
C ALA A 20 -4.06 7.22 7.22
N GLN A 21 -5.09 8.05 6.98
CA GLN A 21 -5.37 8.67 5.68
C GLN A 21 -5.44 7.64 4.52
N VAL A 22 -5.89 6.41 4.81
CA VAL A 22 -6.04 5.37 3.79
C VAL A 22 -7.03 5.79 2.73
N THR A 23 -6.78 5.41 1.47
CA THR A 23 -7.58 5.80 0.34
C THR A 23 -8.32 4.63 -0.30
N ALA A 24 -9.38 4.97 -1.01
CA ALA A 24 -10.11 4.09 -1.91
C ALA A 24 -10.53 4.87 -3.15
N GLY A 25 -11.01 4.18 -4.18
CA GLY A 25 -11.47 4.82 -5.39
C GLY A 25 -12.79 4.26 -5.91
N ALA A 26 -13.41 5.01 -6.82
CA ALA A 26 -14.50 4.49 -7.63
C ALA A 26 -14.45 5.01 -9.06
N VAL A 27 -14.78 4.13 -10.00
CA VAL A 27 -14.99 4.46 -11.40
C VAL A 27 -16.44 4.13 -11.77
N VAL A 28 -17.17 5.15 -12.21
CA VAL A 28 -18.61 5.06 -12.45
C VAL A 28 -18.90 4.95 -13.95
N GLY A 29 -19.48 3.83 -14.34
CA GLY A 29 -20.00 3.62 -15.68
C GLY A 29 -21.48 3.98 -15.79
N PRO A 30 -22.08 3.87 -16.99
CA PRO A 30 -23.49 4.20 -17.18
C PRO A 30 -24.46 3.23 -16.50
N ASN A 31 -24.05 1.97 -16.24
CA ASN A 31 -24.92 0.93 -15.71
C ASN A 31 -24.40 0.31 -14.40
N TRP A 32 -23.14 0.49 -14.07
CA TRP A 32 -22.48 -0.09 -12.91
C TRP A 32 -21.16 0.61 -12.60
N ALA A 33 -20.73 0.49 -11.37
CA ALA A 33 -19.49 1.07 -10.87
C ALA A 33 -18.48 -0.02 -10.47
N VAL A 34 -17.21 0.38 -10.43
CA VAL A 34 -16.10 -0.35 -9.82
C VAL A 34 -15.64 0.42 -8.61
N VAL A 35 -15.39 -0.26 -7.51
CA VAL A 35 -14.70 0.26 -6.32
C VAL A 35 -13.26 -0.28 -6.35
N ILE A 36 -12.28 0.58 -6.03
CA ILE A 36 -10.86 0.25 -5.91
C ILE A 36 -10.51 0.45 -4.44
N ASP A 37 -10.21 -0.64 -3.75
CA ASP A 37 -10.07 -0.76 -2.30
C ASP A 37 -11.33 -0.34 -1.52
N THR A 38 -11.40 -0.69 -0.24
CA THR A 38 -12.68 -0.65 0.48
C THR A 38 -12.63 0.05 1.82
N LEU A 39 -11.47 0.56 2.22
CA LEU A 39 -11.18 1.07 3.55
C LEU A 39 -11.31 0.01 4.66
N ALA A 40 -10.86 0.34 5.88
CA ALA A 40 -10.89 -0.60 7.01
C ALA A 40 -12.21 -0.55 7.79
N LEU A 41 -12.76 0.65 7.94
CA LEU A 41 -13.88 0.89 8.84
C LEU A 41 -15.22 0.66 8.13
N PRO A 42 -16.10 -0.19 8.70
CA PRO A 42 -17.41 -0.50 8.11
C PRO A 42 -18.24 0.73 7.74
N GLU A 43 -18.24 1.75 8.60
CA GLU A 43 -19.00 2.98 8.36
C GLU A 43 -18.53 3.75 7.14
N GLU A 44 -17.20 3.83 6.92
CA GLU A 44 -16.61 4.49 5.75
C GLU A 44 -16.91 3.71 4.48
N THR A 45 -16.74 2.39 4.50
CA THR A 45 -17.09 1.51 3.37
C THR A 45 -18.57 1.63 2.99
N LEU A 46 -19.47 1.61 3.97
CA LEU A 46 -20.89 1.81 3.75
C LEU A 46 -21.20 3.21 3.20
N GLY A 47 -20.41 4.22 3.57
CA GLY A 47 -20.48 5.57 3.01
C GLY A 47 -20.16 5.60 1.52
N ILE A 48 -19.08 4.88 1.09
CA ILE A 48 -18.74 4.72 -0.33
C ILE A 48 -19.89 4.04 -1.08
N ARG A 49 -20.41 2.95 -0.55
CA ARG A 49 -21.51 2.21 -1.16
C ARG A 49 -22.77 3.07 -1.29
N SER A 50 -23.16 3.79 -0.22
CA SER A 50 -24.31 4.68 -0.22
C SER A 50 -24.18 5.78 -1.27
N PHE A 51 -23.00 6.40 -1.41
CA PHE A 51 -22.74 7.38 -2.45
C PHE A 51 -22.97 6.80 -3.86
N LEU A 52 -22.46 5.62 -4.15
CA LEU A 52 -22.59 5.02 -5.48
C LEU A 52 -24.01 4.53 -5.76
N GLU A 53 -24.61 3.78 -4.83
CA GLU A 53 -25.88 3.09 -5.07
C GLU A 53 -27.10 3.98 -4.79
N GLN A 54 -27.03 4.94 -3.85
CA GLN A 54 -28.17 5.78 -3.46
C GLN A 54 -28.09 7.19 -4.05
N GLU A 55 -26.91 7.86 -4.00
CA GLU A 55 -26.80 9.22 -4.53
C GLU A 55 -26.63 9.22 -6.07
N LEU A 56 -25.75 8.35 -6.62
CA LEU A 56 -25.53 8.23 -8.07
C LEU A 56 -26.47 7.23 -8.74
N ASN A 57 -27.18 6.42 -7.98
CA ASN A 57 -28.09 5.35 -8.45
C ASN A 57 -27.39 4.35 -9.39
N VAL A 58 -26.13 3.97 -9.09
CA VAL A 58 -25.33 3.06 -9.89
C VAL A 58 -24.87 1.89 -9.01
N PRO A 59 -25.25 0.64 -9.30
CA PRO A 59 -24.85 -0.52 -8.51
C PRO A 59 -23.36 -0.82 -8.64
N VAL A 60 -22.74 -1.26 -7.55
CA VAL A 60 -21.34 -1.72 -7.55
C VAL A 60 -21.29 -3.14 -8.09
N LYS A 61 -20.63 -3.35 -9.23
CA LYS A 61 -20.50 -4.66 -9.88
C LYS A 61 -19.16 -5.34 -9.57
N TYR A 62 -18.10 -4.57 -9.43
CA TYR A 62 -16.77 -5.06 -9.13
C TYR A 62 -16.14 -4.29 -7.98
N VAL A 63 -15.36 -5.01 -7.17
CA VAL A 63 -14.41 -4.46 -6.22
C VAL A 63 -13.02 -4.95 -6.61
N ILE A 64 -12.05 -4.05 -6.72
CA ILE A 64 -10.66 -4.38 -6.98
C ILE A 64 -9.89 -4.14 -5.68
N ASN A 65 -9.22 -5.15 -5.13
CA ASN A 65 -8.28 -4.92 -4.05
C ASN A 65 -6.87 -4.77 -4.62
N THR A 66 -6.21 -3.68 -4.28
CA THR A 66 -4.81 -3.45 -4.64
C THR A 66 -3.92 -4.47 -3.96
N HIS A 67 -4.18 -4.80 -2.70
CA HIS A 67 -3.46 -5.82 -1.94
C HIS A 67 -4.29 -6.32 -0.73
N TYR A 68 -3.73 -7.25 0.07
CA TYR A 68 -4.46 -7.98 1.12
C TYR A 68 -4.62 -7.24 2.44
N HIS A 69 -3.95 -6.11 2.69
CA HIS A 69 -4.03 -5.42 3.97
C HIS A 69 -5.47 -5.04 4.35
N ALA A 70 -5.70 -4.95 5.64
CA ALA A 70 -7.01 -4.75 6.25
C ALA A 70 -7.76 -3.54 5.70
N ASP A 71 -7.07 -2.45 5.61
CA ASP A 71 -7.56 -1.14 5.20
C ASP A 71 -7.81 -1.01 3.68
N HIS A 72 -7.44 -2.03 2.91
CA HIS A 72 -7.74 -2.11 1.47
C HIS A 72 -8.76 -3.20 1.13
N SER A 73 -9.00 -4.16 2.02
CA SER A 73 -9.75 -5.37 1.68
C SER A 73 -10.92 -5.73 2.61
N TRP A 74 -10.92 -5.27 3.87
CA TRP A 74 -11.91 -5.70 4.85
C TRP A 74 -13.34 -5.23 4.56
N GLY A 75 -13.49 -4.14 3.82
CA GLY A 75 -14.78 -3.65 3.37
C GLY A 75 -15.45 -4.48 2.28
N ASN A 76 -14.77 -5.48 1.69
CA ASN A 76 -15.31 -6.35 0.64
C ASN A 76 -16.70 -6.91 0.99
N CYS A 77 -16.91 -7.29 2.25
CA CYS A 77 -18.15 -7.89 2.71
C CYS A 77 -19.37 -6.94 2.69
N PHE A 78 -19.16 -5.65 2.53
CA PHE A 78 -20.22 -4.66 2.44
C PHE A 78 -20.68 -4.37 1.00
N PHE A 79 -20.11 -5.07 0.02
CA PHE A 79 -20.53 -5.04 -1.38
C PHE A 79 -21.14 -6.40 -1.80
N PRO A 80 -22.30 -6.80 -1.25
CA PRO A 80 -22.90 -8.08 -1.57
C PRO A 80 -23.27 -8.16 -3.06
N GLY A 81 -22.88 -9.26 -3.71
CA GLY A 81 -23.10 -9.47 -5.14
C GLY A 81 -22.03 -8.89 -6.06
N ALA A 82 -21.12 -8.08 -5.58
CA ALA A 82 -19.97 -7.64 -6.36
C ALA A 82 -18.95 -8.76 -6.57
N THR A 83 -18.36 -8.79 -7.75
CA THR A 83 -17.21 -9.68 -8.03
C THR A 83 -15.93 -9.00 -7.56
N ILE A 84 -15.19 -9.65 -6.66
CA ILE A 84 -13.93 -9.14 -6.14
C ILE A 84 -12.78 -9.63 -7.01
N ILE A 85 -11.92 -8.69 -7.44
CA ILE A 85 -10.78 -8.92 -8.33
C ILE A 85 -9.50 -8.53 -7.59
N SER A 86 -8.44 -9.34 -7.68
CA SER A 86 -7.12 -9.01 -7.13
C SER A 86 -6.00 -9.85 -7.75
N HIS A 87 -4.77 -9.62 -7.28
CA HIS A 87 -3.67 -10.54 -7.52
C HIS A 87 -3.92 -11.91 -6.83
N THR A 88 -3.41 -13.01 -7.40
CA THR A 88 -3.58 -14.36 -6.83
C THR A 88 -3.03 -14.44 -5.40
N LEU A 89 -1.86 -13.86 -5.13
CA LEU A 89 -1.26 -13.81 -3.79
C LEU A 89 -2.12 -13.03 -2.78
N CYS A 90 -2.90 -12.03 -3.22
CA CYS A 90 -3.84 -11.33 -2.34
C CYS A 90 -4.90 -12.30 -1.78
N ARG A 91 -5.47 -13.15 -2.64
CA ARG A 91 -6.42 -14.18 -2.20
C ARG A 91 -5.80 -15.15 -1.21
N GLU A 92 -4.57 -15.60 -1.45
CA GLU A 92 -3.83 -16.51 -0.57
C GLU A 92 -3.56 -15.87 0.80
N LYS A 93 -3.03 -14.63 0.81
CA LYS A 93 -2.75 -13.88 2.04
C LYS A 93 -4.02 -13.56 2.83
N LEU A 94 -5.12 -13.20 2.16
CA LEU A 94 -6.42 -12.99 2.82
C LEU A 94 -6.95 -14.26 3.48
N SER A 95 -6.73 -15.43 2.88
CA SER A 95 -7.18 -16.71 3.43
C SER A 95 -6.39 -17.15 4.68
N THR A 96 -5.21 -16.61 4.89
CA THR A 96 -4.29 -16.95 6.00
C THR A 96 -4.08 -15.75 6.94
N SER A 97 -3.17 -14.85 6.60
CA SER A 97 -2.81 -13.66 7.40
C SER A 97 -4.00 -12.72 7.63
N GLY A 98 -4.84 -12.50 6.60
CA GLY A 98 -6.03 -11.66 6.71
C GLY A 98 -7.02 -12.19 7.74
N GLN A 99 -7.25 -13.51 7.78
CA GLN A 99 -8.11 -14.15 8.78
C GLN A 99 -7.52 -14.04 10.20
N ALA A 100 -6.20 -14.15 10.33
CA ALA A 100 -5.51 -14.02 11.62
C ALA A 100 -5.63 -12.57 12.14
N SER A 101 -5.31 -11.60 11.30
CA SER A 101 -5.39 -10.17 11.63
C SER A 101 -6.81 -9.74 12.02
N LEU A 102 -7.85 -10.23 11.31
CA LEU A 102 -9.22 -9.92 11.67
C LEU A 102 -9.62 -10.50 13.03
N ARG A 103 -9.16 -11.71 13.36
CA ARG A 103 -9.41 -12.31 14.69
C ARG A 103 -8.80 -11.46 15.81
N GLU A 104 -7.58 -10.98 15.61
CA GLU A 104 -6.88 -10.11 16.55
C GLU A 104 -7.58 -8.75 16.68
N ALA A 105 -7.91 -8.10 15.57
CA ALA A 105 -8.60 -6.81 15.57
C ALA A 105 -9.96 -6.85 16.28
N ARG A 106 -10.69 -7.97 16.15
CA ARG A 106 -11.97 -8.17 16.87
C ARG A 106 -11.81 -8.33 18.38
N GLN A 107 -10.64 -8.78 18.85
CA GLN A 107 -10.35 -8.80 20.29
C GLN A 107 -10.09 -7.41 20.83
N GLN A 108 -9.50 -6.54 20.00
CA GLN A 108 -9.15 -5.18 20.38
C GLN A 108 -10.31 -4.18 20.21
N SER A 109 -11.20 -4.41 19.24
CA SER A 109 -12.28 -3.48 18.93
C SER A 109 -13.56 -4.16 18.43
N ASN A 110 -14.70 -3.69 18.97
CA ASN A 110 -16.03 -4.12 18.53
C ASN A 110 -16.41 -3.61 17.13
N VAL A 111 -15.73 -2.60 16.60
CA VAL A 111 -15.99 -2.01 15.29
C VAL A 111 -15.91 -3.06 14.18
N PHE A 112 -15.00 -4.04 14.32
CA PHE A 112 -14.78 -5.07 13.30
C PHE A 112 -15.69 -6.31 13.44
N ARG A 113 -16.67 -6.30 14.33
CA ARG A 113 -17.59 -7.47 14.52
C ARG A 113 -18.35 -7.85 13.26
N SER A 114 -18.79 -6.86 12.48
CA SER A 114 -19.55 -7.05 11.24
C SER A 114 -18.68 -7.42 10.03
N VAL A 115 -17.37 -7.16 10.09
CA VAL A 115 -16.43 -7.47 9.01
C VAL A 115 -16.30 -8.97 8.82
N LYS A 116 -16.30 -9.43 7.58
CA LYS A 116 -16.04 -10.82 7.18
C LYS A 116 -15.03 -10.82 6.04
N ILE A 117 -14.02 -11.67 6.13
CA ILE A 117 -13.12 -11.85 4.99
C ILE A 117 -13.89 -12.46 3.84
N VAL A 118 -13.96 -11.73 2.73
CA VAL A 118 -14.48 -12.20 1.45
C VAL A 118 -13.31 -12.30 0.50
N LEU A 119 -13.01 -13.53 0.10
CA LEU A 119 -11.87 -13.80 -0.78
C LEU A 119 -12.18 -13.35 -2.22
N PRO A 120 -11.19 -12.83 -2.95
CA PRO A 120 -11.33 -12.50 -4.36
C PRO A 120 -11.90 -13.65 -5.20
N HIS A 121 -12.84 -13.33 -6.07
CA HIS A 121 -13.53 -14.30 -6.94
C HIS A 121 -12.75 -14.52 -8.24
N LEU A 122 -12.14 -13.45 -8.76
CA LEU A 122 -11.32 -13.47 -9.96
C LEU A 122 -9.92 -12.99 -9.59
N THR A 123 -8.92 -13.80 -9.98
CA THR A 123 -7.51 -13.48 -9.69
C THR A 123 -6.66 -13.57 -10.95
N PHE A 124 -5.54 -12.84 -10.96
CA PHE A 124 -4.52 -12.88 -12.01
C PHE A 124 -3.12 -12.81 -11.38
N THR A 125 -2.09 -13.12 -12.14
CA THR A 125 -0.69 -13.12 -11.68
C THR A 125 0.13 -12.08 -12.46
N GLU A 126 0.80 -12.47 -13.51
CA GLU A 126 1.81 -11.65 -14.20
C GLU A 126 1.29 -10.83 -15.39
N SER A 127 0.07 -11.08 -15.83
CA SER A 127 -0.53 -10.38 -16.98
C SER A 127 -1.21 -9.09 -16.56
N ILE A 128 -1.35 -8.15 -17.48
CA ILE A 128 -2.22 -6.99 -17.30
C ILE A 128 -3.65 -7.45 -17.51
N LEU A 129 -4.52 -7.21 -16.52
CA LEU A 129 -5.95 -7.40 -16.65
C LEU A 129 -6.62 -6.07 -17.02
N ASN A 130 -7.34 -6.07 -18.15
CA ASN A 130 -8.08 -4.88 -18.58
C ASN A 130 -9.56 -5.02 -18.27
N LEU A 131 -10.13 -4.03 -17.59
CA LEU A 131 -11.55 -3.95 -17.28
C LEU A 131 -12.12 -2.66 -17.89
N ARG A 132 -13.16 -2.76 -18.73
CA ARG A 132 -13.79 -1.59 -19.32
C ARG A 132 -15.04 -1.17 -18.57
N VAL A 133 -15.09 0.09 -18.13
CA VAL A 133 -16.18 0.69 -17.36
C VAL A 133 -16.71 1.91 -18.13
N GLY A 134 -17.77 1.72 -18.89
CA GLY A 134 -18.27 2.77 -19.80
C GLY A 134 -17.21 3.18 -20.83
N LYS A 135 -16.73 4.42 -20.74
CA LYS A 135 -15.69 4.97 -21.63
C LYS A 135 -14.27 4.83 -21.04
N LYS A 136 -14.13 4.30 -19.82
CA LYS A 136 -12.84 4.16 -19.13
C LYS A 136 -12.31 2.75 -19.24
N THR A 137 -11.01 2.63 -19.41
CA THR A 137 -10.25 1.37 -19.37
C THR A 137 -9.38 1.36 -18.12
N LEU A 138 -9.61 0.36 -17.26
CA LEU A 138 -8.83 0.12 -16.05
C LEU A 138 -7.79 -0.95 -16.36
N ASN A 139 -6.52 -0.60 -16.34
CA ASN A 139 -5.41 -1.53 -16.51
C ASN A 139 -4.87 -1.91 -15.13
N LEU A 140 -5.14 -3.14 -14.71
CA LEU A 140 -4.65 -3.69 -13.46
C LEU A 140 -3.28 -4.33 -13.73
N MET A 141 -2.26 -3.89 -13.03
CA MET A 141 -0.88 -4.35 -13.24
C MET A 141 -0.14 -4.59 -11.93
N SER A 142 0.79 -5.53 -11.91
CA SER A 142 1.64 -5.78 -10.75
C SER A 142 2.55 -4.57 -10.46
N LEU A 143 2.52 -4.12 -9.21
CA LEU A 143 3.39 -3.11 -8.61
C LEU A 143 3.82 -3.59 -7.22
N PRO A 144 4.64 -4.65 -7.14
CA PRO A 144 5.08 -5.18 -5.85
C PRO A 144 6.01 -4.18 -5.15
N GLY A 145 6.26 -4.42 -3.89
CA GLY A 145 7.14 -3.61 -3.05
C GLY A 145 6.66 -3.58 -1.61
N PRO A 146 5.51 -2.97 -1.27
CA PRO A 146 4.98 -3.00 0.10
C PRO A 146 4.51 -4.41 0.49
N SER A 147 4.06 -5.16 -0.48
CA SER A 147 3.76 -6.59 -0.41
C SER A 147 3.83 -7.19 -1.82
N PRO A 148 4.08 -8.51 -1.96
CA PRO A 148 4.25 -9.14 -3.28
C PRO A 148 2.96 -9.21 -4.10
N ASP A 149 1.80 -9.01 -3.48
CA ASP A 149 0.48 -9.05 -4.11
C ASP A 149 -0.03 -7.67 -4.55
N ASN A 150 0.74 -6.59 -4.29
CA ASN A 150 0.25 -5.24 -4.61
C ASN A 150 0.16 -5.03 -6.13
N ILE A 151 -1.00 -4.51 -6.53
CA ILE A 151 -1.28 -4.08 -7.90
C ILE A 151 -1.61 -2.59 -7.95
N GLY A 152 -1.34 -1.97 -9.09
CA GLY A 152 -1.87 -0.65 -9.42
C GLY A 152 -3.02 -0.77 -10.41
N VAL A 153 -3.95 0.18 -10.35
CA VAL A 153 -5.07 0.32 -11.28
C VAL A 153 -4.92 1.64 -12.03
N LEU A 154 -4.49 1.57 -13.28
CA LEU A 154 -4.36 2.74 -14.15
C LEU A 154 -5.67 2.99 -14.89
N ILE A 155 -6.24 4.17 -14.74
CA ILE A 155 -7.32 4.69 -15.60
C ILE A 155 -6.66 5.29 -16.83
N GLU A 156 -6.72 4.57 -17.93
CA GLU A 156 -5.91 4.85 -19.13
C GLU A 156 -6.21 6.23 -19.72
N GLU A 157 -7.48 6.56 -19.89
CA GLU A 157 -7.94 7.80 -20.54
C GLU A 157 -7.59 9.05 -19.73
N ASP A 158 -7.58 8.95 -18.40
CA ASP A 158 -7.29 10.08 -17.50
C ASP A 158 -5.85 10.09 -17.00
N ARG A 159 -5.07 9.03 -17.28
CA ARG A 159 -3.69 8.88 -16.77
C ARG A 159 -3.63 8.96 -15.23
N ILE A 160 -4.66 8.43 -14.55
CA ILE A 160 -4.74 8.37 -13.09
C ILE A 160 -4.39 6.97 -12.63
N LEU A 161 -3.44 6.87 -11.71
CA LEU A 161 -3.03 5.60 -11.10
C LEU A 161 -3.53 5.52 -9.65
N PHE A 162 -4.34 4.53 -9.33
CA PHE A 162 -4.54 4.08 -7.96
C PHE A 162 -3.43 3.06 -7.66
N ALA A 163 -2.48 3.46 -6.84
CA ALA A 163 -1.23 2.71 -6.68
C ALA A 163 -1.27 1.67 -5.55
N GLY A 164 -2.30 1.72 -4.67
CA GLY A 164 -2.22 1.05 -3.39
C GLY A 164 -0.97 1.50 -2.64
N ASP A 165 -0.43 0.66 -1.79
CA ASP A 165 0.74 1.00 -0.98
C ASP A 165 2.07 1.01 -1.76
N ALA A 166 2.06 0.65 -3.07
CA ALA A 166 3.23 0.86 -3.92
C ALA A 166 3.62 2.34 -4.06
N PHE A 167 2.70 3.25 -3.72
CA PHE A 167 3.00 4.67 -3.62
C PHE A 167 2.34 5.26 -2.37
N MET A 168 3.17 5.75 -1.45
CA MET A 168 2.78 6.38 -0.18
C MET A 168 3.70 7.56 0.12
N PRO A 169 3.28 8.53 0.97
CA PRO A 169 4.15 9.61 1.43
C PRO A 169 5.40 9.11 2.16
N LEU A 170 5.25 7.99 2.88
CA LEU A 170 6.33 7.21 3.49
C LEU A 170 6.20 5.75 3.02
N PRO A 171 7.18 5.21 2.26
CA PRO A 171 7.15 3.83 1.80
C PRO A 171 6.95 2.81 2.92
N TYR A 172 6.15 1.78 2.69
CA TYR A 172 5.90 0.69 3.62
C TYR A 172 6.82 -0.51 3.32
N LEU A 173 7.68 -0.90 4.28
CA LEU A 173 8.68 -1.96 4.12
C LEU A 173 8.52 -3.12 5.11
N VAL A 174 7.46 -3.12 5.93
CA VAL A 174 7.32 -4.09 7.03
C VAL A 174 7.16 -5.52 6.51
N ASP A 175 6.34 -5.70 5.46
CA ASP A 175 6.07 -6.98 4.82
C ASP A 175 6.60 -7.02 3.37
N GLY A 176 7.37 -6.00 3.00
CA GLY A 176 7.75 -5.71 1.64
C GLY A 176 9.19 -6.08 1.29
N ASP A 177 9.47 -5.94 0.00
CA ASP A 177 10.81 -6.03 -0.58
C ASP A 177 11.26 -4.66 -1.07
N ILE A 178 12.45 -4.22 -0.64
CA ILE A 178 12.96 -2.89 -0.96
C ILE A 178 13.40 -2.77 -2.43
N ASP A 179 13.84 -3.84 -3.08
CA ASP A 179 14.27 -3.82 -4.48
C ASP A 179 13.05 -3.80 -5.41
N ASP A 180 12.02 -4.56 -5.09
CA ASP A 180 10.71 -4.48 -5.75
C ASP A 180 10.10 -3.09 -5.60
N MET A 181 10.19 -2.47 -4.42
CA MET A 181 9.71 -1.10 -4.19
C MET A 181 10.46 -0.09 -5.08
N VAL A 182 11.78 -0.18 -5.16
CA VAL A 182 12.61 0.66 -6.06
C VAL A 182 12.21 0.46 -7.52
N ALA A 183 11.97 -0.78 -7.95
CA ALA A 183 11.55 -1.09 -9.31
C ALA A 183 10.16 -0.49 -9.61
N SER A 184 9.21 -0.61 -8.68
CA SER A 184 7.86 -0.04 -8.81
C SER A 184 7.88 1.48 -8.88
N PHE A 185 8.65 2.19 -8.03
CA PHE A 185 8.81 3.64 -8.14
C PHE A 185 9.40 4.08 -9.49
N LYS A 186 10.43 3.39 -9.98
CA LYS A 186 11.02 3.67 -11.30
C LYS A 186 10.03 3.42 -12.45
N LYS A 187 9.18 2.41 -12.32
CA LYS A 187 8.12 2.12 -13.29
C LYS A 187 7.06 3.22 -13.28
N ILE A 188 6.55 3.59 -12.10
CA ILE A 188 5.55 4.65 -11.91
C ILE A 188 6.06 5.98 -12.48
N GLY A 189 7.30 6.39 -12.18
CA GLY A 189 7.89 7.63 -12.68
C GLY A 189 8.00 7.71 -14.22
N LYS A 190 7.93 6.59 -14.93
CA LYS A 190 7.97 6.54 -16.41
C LYS A 190 6.58 6.47 -17.06
N MET A 191 5.51 6.36 -16.28
CA MET A 191 4.16 6.14 -16.82
C MET A 191 3.53 7.41 -17.41
N GLY A 192 4.07 8.61 -17.17
CA GLY A 192 3.51 9.88 -17.67
C GLY A 192 2.11 10.14 -17.11
N LEU A 193 1.95 10.04 -15.80
CA LEU A 193 0.67 10.16 -15.09
C LEU A 193 0.27 11.62 -14.92
N GLU A 194 -1.04 11.87 -14.85
CA GLU A 194 -1.60 13.14 -14.42
C GLU A 194 -1.75 13.20 -12.90
N ASN A 195 -2.24 12.10 -12.28
CA ASN A 195 -2.41 12.00 -10.85
C ASN A 195 -2.05 10.61 -10.34
N ILE A 196 -1.57 10.52 -9.10
CA ILE A 196 -1.43 9.27 -8.35
C ILE A 196 -2.33 9.36 -7.11
N ILE A 197 -3.28 8.45 -6.98
CA ILE A 197 -3.99 8.20 -5.74
C ILE A 197 -3.14 7.20 -4.98
N GLN A 198 -2.50 7.67 -3.91
CA GLN A 198 -1.64 6.88 -3.04
C GLN A 198 -2.47 5.89 -2.23
N GLY A 199 -1.87 4.83 -1.68
CA GLY A 199 -2.57 3.98 -0.71
C GLY A 199 -2.97 4.74 0.55
N HIS A 200 -2.13 5.68 0.97
CA HIS A 200 -2.37 6.59 2.09
C HIS A 200 -1.93 8.01 1.73
N GLY A 201 -2.59 9.03 2.30
CA GLY A 201 -2.27 10.43 2.08
C GLY A 201 -2.96 11.06 0.88
N ASP A 202 -2.56 12.28 0.56
CA ASP A 202 -3.22 13.11 -0.44
C ASP A 202 -2.88 12.67 -1.88
N THR A 203 -3.72 13.06 -2.83
CA THR A 203 -3.46 12.85 -4.26
C THR A 203 -2.18 13.57 -4.69
N VAL A 204 -1.26 12.86 -5.35
CA VAL A 204 -0.06 13.46 -5.94
C VAL A 204 -0.39 13.93 -7.35
N LEU A 205 -0.23 15.23 -7.58
CA LEU A 205 -0.52 15.87 -8.87
C LEU A 205 0.67 15.74 -9.83
N ARG A 206 0.43 15.84 -11.13
CA ARG A 206 1.44 15.71 -12.19
C ARG A 206 2.74 16.47 -11.92
N GLY A 207 2.65 17.72 -11.46
CA GLY A 207 3.82 18.56 -11.20
C GLY A 207 4.66 18.11 -9.99
N GLU A 208 4.16 17.20 -9.17
CA GLU A 208 4.77 16.72 -7.92
C GLU A 208 5.36 15.31 -8.07
N ILE A 209 4.92 14.53 -9.09
CA ILE A 209 5.22 13.10 -9.23
C ILE A 209 6.72 12.84 -9.25
N ASP A 210 7.48 13.58 -10.06
CA ASP A 210 8.92 13.37 -10.20
C ASP A 210 9.66 13.60 -8.87
N ASN A 211 9.27 14.64 -8.12
CA ASN A 211 9.84 14.92 -6.81
C ASN A 211 9.43 13.85 -5.80
N ALA A 212 8.16 13.45 -5.76
CA ALA A 212 7.67 12.42 -4.85
C ALA A 212 8.36 11.07 -5.10
N VAL A 213 8.58 10.67 -6.37
CA VAL A 213 9.36 9.47 -6.74
C VAL A 213 10.80 9.59 -6.25
N LYS A 214 11.46 10.74 -6.50
CA LYS A 214 12.83 10.99 -6.09
C LYS A 214 12.99 10.95 -4.56
N ASP A 215 12.09 11.57 -3.83
CA ASP A 215 12.11 11.62 -2.37
C ASP A 215 11.88 10.25 -1.75
N ASN A 216 10.99 9.44 -2.34
CA ASN A 216 10.77 8.07 -1.91
C ASN A 216 11.99 7.18 -2.17
N LEU A 217 12.62 7.30 -3.34
CA LEU A 217 13.87 6.57 -3.65
C LEU A 217 15.02 6.99 -2.72
N ALA A 218 15.13 8.27 -2.40
CA ALA A 218 16.13 8.78 -1.45
C ALA A 218 15.91 8.20 -0.04
N TYR A 219 14.66 8.16 0.41
CA TYR A 219 14.30 7.54 1.69
C TYR A 219 14.70 6.05 1.72
N LEU A 220 14.34 5.26 0.70
CA LEU A 220 14.72 3.84 0.62
C LEU A 220 16.23 3.65 0.69
N SER A 221 17.00 4.50 -0.02
CA SER A 221 18.46 4.47 0.03
C SER A 221 19.00 4.79 1.43
N ALA A 222 18.45 5.81 2.11
CA ALA A 222 18.84 6.18 3.47
C ALA A 222 18.55 5.08 4.49
N VAL A 223 17.36 4.47 4.44
CA VAL A 223 16.97 3.36 5.32
C VAL A 223 17.85 2.13 5.10
N ARG A 224 18.12 1.75 3.83
CA ARG A 224 19.05 0.65 3.49
C ARG A 224 20.45 0.89 4.06
N LYS A 225 20.97 2.12 3.91
CA LYS A 225 22.29 2.51 4.47
C LYS A 225 22.30 2.45 6.01
N ALA A 226 21.22 2.91 6.67
CA ALA A 226 21.12 2.86 8.13
C ALA A 226 21.09 1.41 8.64
N VAL A 227 20.30 0.55 8.01
CA VAL A 227 20.20 -0.87 8.35
C VAL A 227 21.52 -1.60 8.12
N ARG A 228 22.21 -1.36 6.99
CA ARG A 228 23.54 -1.90 6.73
C ARG A 228 24.59 -1.43 7.74
N LYS A 229 24.50 -0.18 8.20
CA LYS A 229 25.39 0.32 9.27
C LYS A 229 25.11 -0.35 10.61
N ALA A 230 23.83 -0.58 10.92
CA ALA A 230 23.41 -1.22 12.16
C ALA A 230 23.80 -2.71 12.22
N SER A 231 23.73 -3.43 11.08
CA SER A 231 24.07 -4.86 11.03
C SER A 231 25.50 -5.17 11.46
N ARG A 232 26.39 -4.18 11.37
CA ARG A 232 27.80 -4.28 11.79
C ARG A 232 28.03 -3.90 13.26
N ARG A 233 26.97 -3.79 14.07
CA ARG A 233 27.07 -3.36 15.47
C ARG A 233 26.60 -4.46 16.42
N LYS A 234 27.14 -4.48 17.63
CA LYS A 234 26.80 -5.45 18.67
C LYS A 234 25.30 -5.43 19.03
N PHE A 235 24.68 -4.25 19.01
CA PHE A 235 23.27 -4.04 19.32
C PHE A 235 22.56 -3.33 18.15
N PRO A 236 22.28 -4.04 17.04
CA PRO A 236 21.78 -3.41 15.82
C PRO A 236 20.43 -2.73 16.01
N LEU A 237 19.49 -3.35 16.74
CA LEU A 237 18.16 -2.75 16.96
C LEU A 237 18.20 -1.49 17.80
N GLU A 238 19.06 -1.42 18.82
CA GLU A 238 19.24 -0.21 19.62
C GLU A 238 19.73 0.95 18.79
N LEU A 239 20.67 0.70 17.87
CA LEU A 239 21.12 1.72 16.93
C LEU A 239 20.00 2.16 15.99
N LEU A 240 19.18 1.23 15.48
CA LEU A 240 18.06 1.56 14.58
C LEU A 240 17.00 2.42 15.26
N GLU A 241 16.76 2.26 16.56
CA GLU A 241 15.85 3.12 17.33
C GLU A 241 16.31 4.59 17.39
N THR A 242 17.59 4.86 17.19
CA THR A 242 18.15 6.23 17.19
C THR A 242 18.10 6.89 15.81
N VAL A 243 17.73 6.15 14.75
CA VAL A 243 17.64 6.70 13.39
C VAL A 243 16.38 7.55 13.26
N ASP A 244 16.57 8.85 13.09
CA ASP A 244 15.46 9.78 12.95
C ASP A 244 14.94 9.79 11.50
N ILE A 245 13.62 9.81 11.35
CA ILE A 245 12.92 9.87 10.06
C ILE A 245 13.35 11.11 9.24
N GLU A 246 13.57 12.26 9.88
CA GLU A 246 13.98 13.50 9.21
C GLU A 246 15.41 13.39 8.66
N SER A 247 16.27 12.61 9.32
CA SER A 247 17.61 12.30 8.79
C SER A 247 17.56 11.42 7.54
N CYS A 248 16.44 10.74 7.32
CA CYS A 248 16.14 9.95 6.12
C CYS A 248 15.34 10.74 5.07
N GLY A 249 15.13 12.05 5.25
CA GLY A 249 14.49 12.94 4.29
C GLY A 249 12.94 12.93 4.32
N LYS A 250 12.32 12.42 5.38
CA LYS A 250 10.86 12.39 5.52
C LYS A 250 10.39 13.14 6.77
N SER A 251 9.23 13.78 6.66
CA SER A 251 8.63 14.53 7.78
C SER A 251 7.90 13.60 8.76
N ARG A 252 7.94 14.00 10.05
CA ARG A 252 7.27 13.29 11.15
C ARG A 252 5.74 13.36 11.10
N VAL A 253 5.18 14.38 10.42
CA VAL A 253 3.73 14.62 10.40
C VAL A 253 2.99 13.85 9.31
N LEU A 254 3.72 13.15 8.42
CA LEU A 254 3.10 12.35 7.35
C LEU A 254 2.15 11.28 7.92
N ILE A 255 1.17 10.88 7.10
CA ILE A 255 0.19 9.83 7.43
C ILE A 255 -0.53 10.14 8.76
N GLY A 256 -1.00 11.38 8.92
CA GLY A 256 -1.69 11.77 10.16
C GLY A 256 -0.85 11.67 11.43
N GLY A 257 0.49 11.78 11.33
CA GLY A 257 1.42 11.67 12.46
C GLY A 257 1.92 10.24 12.76
N LEU A 258 1.51 9.24 11.98
CA LEU A 258 1.94 7.85 12.16
C LEU A 258 3.31 7.54 11.54
N ALA A 259 3.91 8.49 10.83
CA ALA A 259 5.14 8.29 10.06
C ALA A 259 6.35 7.85 10.92
N VAL A 260 6.48 8.36 12.14
CA VAL A 260 7.59 7.99 13.04
C VAL A 260 7.52 6.52 13.43
N GLU A 261 6.33 6.04 13.76
CA GLU A 261 6.14 4.63 14.11
C GLU A 261 6.33 3.71 12.90
N LEU A 262 5.79 4.09 11.75
CA LEU A 262 6.00 3.34 10.51
C LEU A 262 7.49 3.30 10.13
N HIS A 263 8.22 4.41 10.28
CA HIS A 263 9.65 4.47 10.02
C HIS A 263 10.44 3.46 10.89
N ARG A 264 10.14 3.40 12.20
CA ARG A 264 10.74 2.40 13.10
C ARG A 264 10.43 0.98 12.68
N ARG A 265 9.19 0.71 12.29
CA ARG A 265 8.78 -0.61 11.79
C ARG A 265 9.50 -0.95 10.49
N ASN A 266 9.65 0.00 9.57
CA ASN A 266 10.41 -0.16 8.32
C ASN A 266 11.87 -0.54 8.59
N LEU A 267 12.55 0.15 9.50
CA LEU A 267 13.94 -0.15 9.87
C LEU A 267 14.09 -1.57 10.42
N ARG A 268 13.20 -1.96 11.34
CA ARG A 268 13.20 -3.32 11.92
C ARG A 268 12.82 -4.39 10.90
N GLY A 269 11.79 -4.14 10.08
CA GLY A 269 11.34 -5.06 9.03
C GLY A 269 12.43 -5.28 7.99
N LEU A 270 13.06 -4.22 7.50
CA LEU A 270 14.16 -4.32 6.54
C LEU A 270 15.39 -5.02 7.15
N TYR A 271 15.70 -4.76 8.43
CA TYR A 271 16.79 -5.47 9.10
C TYR A 271 16.53 -6.99 9.11
N ARG A 272 15.33 -7.42 9.54
CA ARG A 272 14.94 -8.83 9.56
C ARG A 272 14.96 -9.47 8.17
N SER A 273 14.48 -8.76 7.18
CA SER A 273 14.48 -9.25 5.79
C SER A 273 15.88 -9.51 5.26
N LEU A 274 16.85 -8.64 5.58
CA LEU A 274 18.21 -8.73 5.02
C LEU A 274 19.16 -9.59 5.87
N TYR A 275 18.97 -9.63 7.21
CA TYR A 275 19.93 -10.21 8.16
C TYR A 275 19.31 -11.23 9.13
N GLY A 276 18.03 -11.51 9.01
CA GLY A 276 17.33 -12.44 9.92
C GLY A 276 16.95 -11.83 11.28
N GLU A 277 16.55 -12.69 12.23
CA GLU A 277 16.24 -12.21 13.58
C GLU A 277 17.51 -11.69 14.26
N PRO A 278 17.41 -10.52 14.91
CA PRO A 278 18.58 -9.92 15.54
C PRO A 278 19.03 -10.75 16.73
N HIS A 279 20.28 -11.14 16.74
CA HIS A 279 20.97 -11.73 17.87
C HIS A 279 22.05 -10.77 18.38
N VAL A 280 22.43 -10.91 19.65
CA VAL A 280 23.56 -10.17 20.20
C VAL A 280 24.82 -10.75 19.58
N ARG A 281 25.50 -9.99 18.71
CA ARG A 281 26.74 -10.43 18.09
C ARG A 281 27.85 -10.60 19.14
N THR A 282 28.54 -11.70 19.07
CA THR A 282 29.74 -11.99 19.89
C THR A 282 30.98 -11.42 19.19
N GLU A 283 32.12 -11.38 19.91
CA GLU A 283 33.39 -10.94 19.28
C GLU A 283 33.79 -11.85 18.12
N GLU A 284 33.45 -13.12 18.17
CA GLU A 284 33.73 -14.11 17.13
C GLU A 284 32.96 -13.81 15.81
N ASP A 285 31.73 -13.27 15.90
CA ASP A 285 30.91 -12.89 14.73
C ASP A 285 31.51 -11.71 13.93
N PHE A 286 32.45 -10.94 14.51
CA PHE A 286 33.10 -9.81 13.84
C PHE A 286 34.41 -10.22 13.16
N ASP A 287 35.10 -11.26 13.63
CA ASP A 287 36.37 -11.72 13.08
C ASP A 287 36.16 -12.48 11.75
N GLU A 288 35.00 -13.10 11.54
CA GLU A 288 34.68 -13.83 10.30
C GLU A 288 34.32 -12.90 9.12
N GLU A 289 33.77 -11.68 9.35
CA GLU A 289 33.37 -10.75 8.28
C GLU A 289 34.51 -9.85 7.75
N GLU A 290 35.63 -9.69 8.46
CA GLU A 290 36.78 -8.91 7.96
C GLU A 290 37.54 -9.59 6.79
N VAL A 291 37.26 -10.86 6.52
CA VAL A 291 37.97 -11.65 5.50
C VAL A 291 37.26 -11.58 4.11
N GLU A 292 36.02 -11.13 3.99
CA GLU A 292 35.27 -11.20 2.71
C GLU A 292 35.04 -9.88 1.96
N PHE A 293 35.49 -8.73 2.43
CA PHE A 293 35.14 -7.42 1.81
C PHE A 293 36.32 -6.46 1.60
N ASP A 294 37.43 -6.93 1.03
CA ASP A 294 38.31 -6.11 0.22
C ASP A 294 38.09 -6.52 -1.24
N ASP A 295 37.48 -5.61 -2.02
CA ASP A 295 37.26 -5.57 -3.47
C ASP A 295 35.78 -5.45 -3.85
N GLU A 296 35.28 -4.19 -3.83
CA GLU A 296 34.45 -3.60 -4.89
C GLU A 296 34.17 -2.13 -4.53
N GLU A 297 35.02 -1.22 -5.11
CA GLU A 297 34.73 0.21 -5.23
C GLU A 297 33.71 0.49 -6.35
#